data_b243860b07abc8c803901932b52ee7d5
#
_entry.id   b243860b07abc8c803901932b52ee7d5
#
_cell.length_a   1.000
_cell.length_b   1.000
_cell.length_c   1.000
_cell.angle_alpha   90.00
_cell.angle_beta   90.00
_cell.angle_gamma   90.00
#
_symmetry.space_group_name_H-M   'P 1'
#
loop_
_entity.id
_entity.type
_entity.pdbx_description
1 polymer ?
#
loop_
_entity_poly.entity_id
_entity_poly.type
_entity_poly.pdbx_seq_one_letter_code
_entity_poly.pdbx_strand_id
1 'polypeptide(L)'
;MVGRIGRTGVRRRASILDSGEQITDTGPDDCGVRRAGRWIIDPDGAVVRAGLVRHYGARHGLWQLDPEIAYLSGDRLPAGVRGFEVLEQLAFDERRLRQALTALDCGALEILVRGVQVDPDALRRRLRLRGSRPLSVVIARIGSAAAGRGTAFVCCPSR
;
A
#
# COMPACT_ATOMS: atom_id res chain seq x y z
N MET A 1 -26.42 -42.27 -1.50
CA MET A 1 -26.28 -40.86 -1.90
C MET A 1 -25.68 -40.08 -0.71
N VAL A 2 -24.34 -39.90 -0.71
CA VAL A 2 -23.65 -39.19 0.34
C VAL A 2 -23.63 -37.73 -0.04
N GLY A 3 -24.50 -36.93 0.59
CA GLY A 3 -24.51 -35.48 0.42
C GLY A 3 -23.18 -34.89 0.91
N ARG A 4 -22.42 -34.31 0.00
CA ARG A 4 -21.32 -33.41 0.34
C ARG A 4 -21.92 -32.24 1.12
N ILE A 5 -21.77 -32.25 2.42
CA ILE A 5 -21.98 -31.07 3.25
C ILE A 5 -20.85 -30.11 2.87
N GLY A 6 -21.15 -29.17 2.00
CA GLY A 6 -20.24 -28.07 1.68
C GLY A 6 -19.96 -27.31 2.99
N ARG A 7 -18.74 -27.35 3.46
CA ARG A 7 -18.29 -26.51 4.57
C ARG A 7 -18.27 -25.06 4.09
N THR A 8 -19.39 -24.38 4.16
CA THR A 8 -19.54 -22.94 3.92
C THR A 8 -19.26 -22.16 5.19
N GLY A 9 -18.13 -22.44 5.84
CA GLY A 9 -17.75 -21.74 7.08
C GLY A 9 -16.66 -20.70 6.84
N VAL A 10 -16.77 -19.57 7.51
CA VAL A 10 -15.69 -18.55 7.59
C VAL A 10 -14.47 -19.21 8.23
N ARG A 11 -13.33 -19.21 7.54
CA ARG A 11 -12.05 -19.72 8.02
C ARG A 11 -11.12 -18.60 8.48
N ARG A 12 -11.21 -17.43 7.82
CA ARG A 12 -10.41 -16.25 8.12
C ARG A 12 -11.30 -15.04 8.30
N ARG A 13 -10.99 -14.24 9.28
CA ARG A 13 -11.71 -13.01 9.59
C ARG A 13 -10.73 -11.95 10.04
N ALA A 14 -10.93 -10.73 9.56
CA ALA A 14 -10.28 -9.54 10.06
C ALA A 14 -11.34 -8.56 10.56
N SER A 15 -11.08 -7.95 11.70
CA SER A 15 -11.92 -6.86 12.23
C SER A 15 -11.06 -5.61 12.27
N ILE A 16 -11.54 -4.56 11.62
CA ILE A 16 -10.90 -3.25 11.59
C ILE A 16 -11.54 -2.42 12.70
N LEU A 17 -10.78 -2.15 13.75
CA LEU A 17 -11.32 -1.53 14.95
C LEU A 17 -11.82 -0.11 14.72
N ASP A 18 -11.11 0.66 13.90
CA ASP A 18 -11.42 2.07 13.65
C ASP A 18 -12.74 2.27 12.90
N SER A 19 -13.07 1.38 11.97
CA SER A 19 -14.29 1.45 11.17
C SER A 19 -15.39 0.51 11.64
N GLY A 20 -15.06 -0.47 12.47
CA GLY A 20 -15.96 -1.57 12.83
C GLY A 20 -16.21 -2.57 11.70
N GLU A 21 -15.51 -2.45 10.58
CA GLU A 21 -15.67 -3.32 9.43
C GLU A 21 -15.12 -4.72 9.70
N GLN A 22 -15.83 -5.72 9.23
CA GLN A 22 -15.36 -7.11 9.25
C GLN A 22 -15.21 -7.64 7.82
N ILE A 23 -14.05 -8.22 7.54
CA ILE A 23 -13.73 -8.88 6.29
C ILE A 23 -13.57 -10.38 6.56
N THR A 24 -14.18 -11.20 5.72
CA THR A 24 -14.09 -12.65 5.80
C THR A 24 -13.71 -13.25 4.45
N ASP A 25 -13.20 -14.48 4.48
CA ASP A 25 -12.82 -15.21 3.26
C ASP A 25 -14.01 -15.80 2.50
N THR A 26 -15.23 -15.54 2.94
CA THR A 26 -16.46 -15.92 2.22
C THR A 26 -16.93 -14.85 1.23
N GLY A 27 -16.37 -13.63 1.31
CA GLY A 27 -16.64 -12.55 0.39
C GLY A 27 -15.88 -12.68 -0.94
N PRO A 28 -16.15 -11.78 -1.91
CA PRO A 28 -15.40 -11.73 -3.17
C PRO A 28 -13.92 -11.44 -2.94
N ASP A 29 -13.07 -12.02 -3.78
CA ASP A 29 -11.61 -11.83 -3.78
C ASP A 29 -11.06 -11.48 -5.17
N ASP A 30 -11.92 -11.06 -6.09
CA ASP A 30 -11.59 -10.67 -7.45
C ASP A 30 -10.89 -9.30 -7.50
N CYS A 31 -9.77 -9.20 -6.83
CA CYS A 31 -8.91 -8.03 -6.79
C CYS A 31 -7.81 -8.15 -7.85
N GLY A 32 -7.87 -7.29 -8.86
CA GLY A 32 -6.87 -7.27 -9.94
C GLY A 32 -5.52 -6.72 -9.51
N VAL A 33 -4.53 -6.85 -10.40
CA VAL A 33 -3.21 -6.23 -10.27
C VAL A 33 -3.07 -5.22 -11.40
N ARG A 34 -2.78 -3.96 -11.06
CA ARG A 34 -2.66 -2.86 -12.02
C ARG A 34 -1.59 -1.87 -11.57
N ARG A 35 -1.23 -0.95 -12.46
CA ARG A 35 -0.41 0.22 -12.11
C ARG A 35 -1.12 1.08 -11.07
N ALA A 36 -0.34 1.86 -10.31
CA ALA A 36 -0.89 2.78 -9.34
C ALA A 36 -1.90 3.75 -9.97
N GLY A 37 -3.06 3.88 -9.34
CA GLY A 37 -4.01 4.94 -9.60
C GLY A 37 -3.66 6.19 -8.78
N ARG A 38 -4.68 6.98 -8.48
CA ARG A 38 -4.49 8.23 -7.73
C ARG A 38 -4.02 8.01 -6.29
N TRP A 39 -4.46 6.93 -5.65
CA TRP A 39 -4.21 6.65 -4.24
C TRP A 39 -3.47 5.35 -4.04
N ILE A 40 -2.56 5.32 -3.07
CA ILE A 40 -2.05 4.09 -2.46
C ILE A 40 -2.66 3.96 -1.08
N ILE A 41 -3.12 2.75 -0.74
CA ILE A 41 -3.71 2.42 0.54
C ILE A 41 -2.87 1.33 1.20
N ASP A 42 -2.47 1.58 2.45
CA ASP A 42 -1.86 0.58 3.30
C ASP A 42 -2.98 -0.08 4.12
N PRO A 43 -3.36 -1.33 3.81
CA PRO A 43 -4.47 -1.98 4.50
C PRO A 43 -4.18 -2.15 5.99
N ASP A 44 -5.25 -2.17 6.79
CA ASP A 44 -5.14 -2.46 8.23
C ASP A 44 -4.36 -3.74 8.49
N GLY A 45 -3.51 -3.72 9.51
CA GLY A 45 -2.67 -4.87 9.85
C GLY A 45 -3.44 -6.15 10.13
N ALA A 46 -4.67 -6.06 10.63
CA ALA A 46 -5.54 -7.23 10.83
C ALA A 46 -5.92 -7.89 9.48
N VAL A 47 -6.19 -7.08 8.46
CA VAL A 47 -6.48 -7.56 7.10
C VAL A 47 -5.27 -8.25 6.49
N VAL A 48 -4.09 -7.66 6.65
CA VAL A 48 -2.83 -8.21 6.14
C VAL A 48 -2.49 -9.54 6.82
N ARG A 49 -2.54 -9.58 8.16
CA ARG A 49 -2.24 -10.80 8.94
C ARG A 49 -3.21 -11.95 8.66
N ALA A 50 -4.47 -11.63 8.42
CA ALA A 50 -5.48 -12.64 8.08
C ALA A 50 -5.37 -13.14 6.62
N GLY A 51 -4.54 -12.53 5.79
CA GLY A 51 -4.42 -12.86 4.37
C GLY A 51 -5.66 -12.47 3.55
N LEU A 52 -6.32 -11.37 3.92
CA LEU A 52 -7.59 -10.92 3.34
C LEU A 52 -7.46 -9.63 2.53
N VAL A 53 -6.24 -9.28 2.09
CA VAL A 53 -5.98 -8.05 1.31
C VAL A 53 -6.81 -8.02 0.03
N ARG A 54 -6.89 -9.13 -0.70
CA ARG A 54 -7.68 -9.23 -1.93
C ARG A 54 -9.18 -9.05 -1.67
N HIS A 55 -9.69 -9.65 -0.60
CA HIS A 55 -11.09 -9.52 -0.19
C HIS A 55 -11.44 -8.07 0.17
N TYR A 56 -10.54 -7.41 0.89
CA TYR A 56 -10.67 -5.99 1.21
C TYR A 56 -10.65 -5.14 -0.07
N GLY A 57 -9.70 -5.39 -0.96
CA GLY A 57 -9.61 -4.69 -2.25
C GLY A 57 -10.87 -4.86 -3.11
N ALA A 58 -11.36 -6.10 -3.24
CA ALA A 58 -12.58 -6.38 -4.00
C ALA A 58 -13.81 -5.65 -3.44
N ARG A 59 -13.95 -5.61 -2.11
CA ARG A 59 -15.05 -4.90 -1.45
C ARG A 59 -15.04 -3.40 -1.71
N HIS A 60 -13.86 -2.79 -1.75
CA HIS A 60 -13.69 -1.34 -1.87
C HIS A 60 -13.37 -0.85 -3.28
N GLY A 61 -13.41 -1.73 -4.29
CA GLY A 61 -13.11 -1.36 -5.68
C GLY A 61 -11.64 -0.97 -5.89
N LEU A 62 -10.75 -1.53 -5.10
CA LEU A 62 -9.30 -1.32 -5.17
C LEU A 62 -8.61 -2.47 -5.90
N TRP A 63 -7.35 -2.27 -6.26
CA TRP A 63 -6.51 -3.30 -6.87
C TRP A 63 -5.14 -3.35 -6.20
N GLN A 64 -4.41 -4.44 -6.41
CA GLN A 64 -3.04 -4.59 -5.92
C GLN A 64 -2.04 -3.97 -6.90
N LEU A 65 -0.95 -3.45 -6.38
CA LEU A 65 0.19 -3.02 -7.18
C LEU A 65 1.05 -4.20 -7.62
N ASP A 66 1.09 -5.24 -6.79
CA ASP A 66 1.82 -6.48 -7.02
C ASP A 66 1.14 -7.61 -6.25
N PRO A 67 1.07 -8.85 -6.77
CA PRO A 67 0.40 -9.96 -6.09
C PRO A 67 0.98 -10.31 -4.73
N GLU A 68 2.26 -10.02 -4.51
CA GLU A 68 2.99 -10.35 -3.28
C GLU A 68 3.13 -9.17 -2.32
N ILE A 69 2.65 -7.99 -2.70
CA ILE A 69 2.75 -6.77 -1.91
C ILE A 69 1.38 -6.34 -1.43
N ALA A 70 1.24 -6.09 -0.13
CA ALA A 70 -0.04 -5.79 0.48
C ALA A 70 -0.61 -4.41 0.16
N TYR A 71 0.15 -3.51 -0.47
CA TYR A 71 -0.36 -2.20 -0.86
C TYR A 71 -1.44 -2.32 -1.93
N LEU A 72 -2.53 -1.60 -1.70
CA LEU A 72 -3.63 -1.46 -2.64
C LEU A 72 -3.57 -0.07 -3.31
N SER A 73 -4.25 0.04 -4.43
CA SER A 73 -4.38 1.31 -5.15
C SER A 73 -5.80 1.48 -5.67
N GLY A 74 -6.17 2.72 -5.93
CA GLY A 74 -7.46 3.06 -6.49
C GLY A 74 -7.51 4.51 -6.92
N ASP A 75 -8.56 4.87 -7.65
CA ASP A 75 -8.80 6.24 -8.08
C ASP A 75 -9.64 7.04 -7.07
N ARG A 76 -10.22 6.34 -6.12
CA ARG A 76 -10.98 6.91 -5.00
C ARG A 76 -10.51 6.32 -3.68
N LEU A 77 -10.44 7.16 -2.68
CA LEU A 77 -10.13 6.73 -1.31
C LEU A 77 -11.42 6.32 -0.61
N PRO A 78 -11.53 5.09 -0.09
CA PRO A 78 -12.67 4.69 0.72
C PRO A 78 -12.85 5.59 1.94
N ALA A 79 -14.10 5.84 2.34
CA ALA A 79 -14.40 6.67 3.50
C ALA A 79 -13.75 6.13 4.78
N GLY A 80 -13.13 7.02 5.56
CA GLY A 80 -12.48 6.66 6.82
C GLY A 80 -11.15 5.92 6.68
N VAL A 81 -10.66 5.74 5.47
CA VAL A 81 -9.38 5.06 5.19
C VAL A 81 -8.28 6.07 4.95
N ARG A 82 -7.14 5.87 5.60
CA ARG A 82 -5.94 6.67 5.32
C ARG A 82 -5.33 6.22 4.00
N GLY A 83 -5.08 7.19 3.12
CA GLY A 83 -4.44 6.95 1.83
C GLY A 83 -3.32 7.93 1.57
N PHE A 84 -2.58 7.64 0.51
CA PHE A 84 -1.44 8.41 0.05
C PHE A 84 -1.70 8.81 -1.41
N GLU A 85 -1.94 10.09 -1.66
CA GLU A 85 -2.13 10.59 -3.01
C GLU A 85 -0.82 10.60 -3.76
N VAL A 86 -0.75 9.88 -4.87
CA VAL A 86 0.49 9.76 -5.67
C VAL A 86 0.73 11.06 -6.43
N LEU A 87 1.86 11.69 -6.14
CA LEU A 87 2.33 12.88 -6.85
C LEU A 87 3.32 12.53 -7.96
N GLU A 88 4.19 11.55 -7.70
CA GLU A 88 5.22 11.11 -8.64
C GLU A 88 5.59 9.66 -8.39
N GLN A 89 5.86 8.93 -9.46
CA GLN A 89 6.38 7.56 -9.43
C GLN A 89 7.72 7.50 -10.12
N LEU A 90 8.71 6.89 -9.47
CA LEU A 90 10.06 6.72 -10.02
C LEU A 90 10.65 5.37 -9.61
N ALA A 91 11.59 4.87 -10.40
CA ALA A 91 12.43 3.76 -9.96
C ALA A 91 13.21 4.20 -8.70
N PHE A 92 13.27 3.35 -7.68
CA PHE A 92 13.93 3.72 -6.43
C PHE A 92 15.42 3.93 -6.66
N ASP A 93 15.81 5.18 -6.55
CA ASP A 93 17.20 5.66 -6.55
C ASP A 93 17.26 6.83 -5.55
N GLU A 94 18.18 6.76 -4.61
CA GLU A 94 18.24 7.72 -3.50
C GLU A 94 18.47 9.16 -3.97
N ARG A 95 19.31 9.34 -5.00
CA ARG A 95 19.59 10.66 -5.58
C ARG A 95 18.37 11.24 -6.27
N ARG A 96 17.69 10.44 -7.09
CA ARG A 96 16.47 10.86 -7.78
C ARG A 96 15.34 11.14 -6.79
N LEU A 97 15.21 10.31 -5.76
CA LEU A 97 14.22 10.53 -4.70
C LEU A 97 14.46 11.86 -3.98
N ARG A 98 15.71 12.15 -3.61
CA ARG A 98 16.08 13.43 -2.99
C ARG A 98 15.72 14.61 -3.90
N GLN A 99 16.03 14.53 -5.18
CA GLN A 99 15.68 15.57 -6.15
C GLN A 99 14.18 15.81 -6.23
N ALA A 100 13.39 14.76 -6.34
CA ALA A 100 11.93 14.83 -6.40
C ALA A 100 11.34 15.44 -5.11
N LEU A 101 11.78 15.01 -3.96
CA LEU A 101 11.32 15.51 -2.67
C LEU A 101 11.73 16.97 -2.42
N THR A 102 12.93 17.34 -2.82
CA THR A 102 13.42 18.72 -2.72
C THR A 102 12.61 19.66 -3.64
N ALA A 103 12.31 19.22 -4.85
CA ALA A 103 11.49 19.99 -5.80
C ALA A 103 10.07 20.24 -5.28
N LEU A 104 9.56 19.36 -4.41
CA LEU A 104 8.26 19.49 -3.76
C LEU A 104 8.31 20.19 -2.39
N ASP A 105 9.43 20.77 -2.04
CA ASP A 105 9.63 21.44 -0.74
C ASP A 105 9.39 20.50 0.46
N CYS A 106 9.78 19.24 0.36
CA CYS A 106 9.59 18.27 1.44
C CYS A 106 10.52 18.56 2.62
N GLY A 107 9.95 18.56 3.82
CA GLY A 107 10.67 18.61 5.09
C GLY A 107 10.50 17.32 5.87
N ALA A 108 9.39 17.18 6.56
CA ALA A 108 9.04 15.94 7.26
C ALA A 108 8.62 14.86 6.26
N LEU A 109 9.23 13.68 6.37
CA LEU A 109 8.97 12.56 5.46
C LEU A 109 8.62 11.30 6.23
N GLU A 110 7.45 10.76 5.98
CA GLU A 110 7.07 9.40 6.37
C GLU A 110 7.52 8.43 5.29
N ILE A 111 8.19 7.36 5.66
CA ILE A 111 8.71 6.35 4.74
C ILE A 111 8.05 5.00 5.04
N LEU A 112 7.36 4.44 4.04
CA LEU A 112 6.75 3.11 4.10
C LEU A 112 7.49 2.20 3.13
N VAL A 113 7.87 1.01 3.59
CA VAL A 113 8.69 0.07 2.81
C VAL A 113 8.09 -1.32 2.85
N ARG A 114 7.96 -1.96 1.68
CA ARG A 114 7.58 -3.38 1.57
C ARG A 114 8.37 -4.07 0.45
N GLY A 115 8.95 -5.22 0.78
CA GLY A 115 9.62 -6.08 -0.20
C GLY A 115 10.97 -5.58 -0.72
N VAL A 116 11.53 -4.54 -0.13
CA VAL A 116 12.87 -4.03 -0.43
C VAL A 116 13.69 -3.85 0.84
N GLN A 117 15.00 -3.96 0.73
CA GLN A 117 15.96 -3.83 1.82
C GLN A 117 16.32 -2.35 2.00
N VAL A 118 15.46 -1.60 2.68
CA VAL A 118 15.67 -0.18 2.99
C VAL A 118 15.37 0.05 4.46
N ASP A 119 16.31 0.63 5.19
CA ASP A 119 16.09 1.15 6.53
C ASP A 119 15.50 2.56 6.43
N PRO A 120 14.24 2.78 6.83
CA PRO A 120 13.59 4.07 6.70
C PRO A 120 14.30 5.20 7.45
N ASP A 121 14.79 4.94 8.64
CA ASP A 121 15.46 5.97 9.45
C ASP A 121 16.83 6.34 8.88
N ALA A 122 17.59 5.37 8.42
CA ALA A 122 18.85 5.63 7.74
C ALA A 122 18.65 6.41 6.43
N LEU A 123 17.64 6.03 5.64
CA LEU A 123 17.29 6.76 4.41
C LEU A 123 16.90 8.20 4.71
N ARG A 124 16.05 8.42 5.70
CA ARG A 124 15.61 9.77 6.11
C ARG A 124 16.78 10.66 6.47
N ARG A 125 17.74 10.15 7.22
CA ARG A 125 18.97 10.89 7.59
C ARG A 125 19.82 11.25 6.37
N ARG A 126 19.96 10.33 5.42
CA ARG A 126 20.75 10.56 4.18
C ARG A 126 20.10 11.55 3.22
N LEU A 127 18.77 11.59 3.19
CA LEU A 127 18.04 12.51 2.31
C LEU A 127 18.24 13.99 2.68
N ARG A 128 18.50 14.31 3.95
CA ARG A 128 18.77 15.66 4.44
C ARG A 128 17.78 16.72 3.96
N LEU A 129 16.50 16.40 4.05
CA LEU A 129 15.43 17.28 3.59
C LEU A 129 15.31 18.51 4.49
N ARG A 130 15.07 19.68 3.91
CA ARG A 130 15.01 20.97 4.62
C ARG A 130 13.79 21.82 4.25
N GLY A 131 12.83 21.24 3.53
CA GLY A 131 11.62 21.92 3.14
C GLY A 131 10.60 22.09 4.24
N SER A 132 9.44 22.59 3.89
CA SER A 132 8.34 22.89 4.82
C SER A 132 7.16 21.93 4.72
N ARG A 133 7.01 21.19 3.61
CA ARG A 133 5.87 20.33 3.39
C ARG A 133 6.06 18.94 3.99
N PRO A 134 5.07 18.43 4.74
CA PRO A 134 5.05 17.02 5.12
C PRO A 134 4.60 16.16 3.93
N LEU A 135 5.41 15.20 3.54
CA LEU A 135 5.11 14.24 2.49
C LEU A 135 5.35 12.81 2.97
N SER A 136 4.94 11.86 2.17
CA SER A 136 5.19 10.43 2.37
C SER A 136 5.86 9.84 1.13
N VAL A 137 6.66 8.81 1.31
CA VAL A 137 7.15 7.98 0.22
C VAL A 137 6.84 6.52 0.51
N VAL A 138 6.24 5.86 -0.45
CA VAL A 138 6.00 4.42 -0.43
C VAL A 138 7.02 3.76 -1.33
N ILE A 139 7.85 2.88 -0.78
CA ILE A 139 8.88 2.16 -1.52
C ILE A 139 8.52 0.67 -1.48
N ALA A 140 8.28 0.08 -2.65
CA ALA A 140 7.84 -1.30 -2.74
C ALA A 140 8.49 -2.01 -3.92
N ARG A 141 8.68 -3.32 -3.77
CA ARG A 141 9.07 -4.16 -4.90
C ARG A 141 7.85 -4.41 -5.78
N ILE A 142 7.84 -3.81 -6.94
CA ILE A 142 6.79 -3.99 -7.94
C ILE A 142 7.38 -4.78 -9.12
N GLY A 143 6.72 -5.90 -9.48
CA GLY A 143 7.15 -6.77 -10.56
C GLY A 143 8.19 -7.80 -10.13
N SER A 144 8.84 -8.45 -11.12
CA SER A 144 9.77 -9.55 -10.85
C SER A 144 11.00 -9.10 -10.05
N ALA A 145 11.53 -10.01 -9.23
CA ALA A 145 12.75 -9.81 -8.44
C ALA A 145 13.99 -9.38 -9.27
N ALA A 146 13.98 -9.63 -10.57
CA ALA A 146 15.05 -9.21 -11.48
C ALA A 146 15.17 -7.67 -11.63
N ALA A 147 14.15 -6.91 -11.30
CA ALA A 147 14.19 -5.44 -11.33
C ALA A 147 14.90 -4.81 -10.11
N GLY A 148 15.25 -5.57 -9.11
CA GLY A 148 16.25 -5.37 -8.03
C GLY A 148 16.11 -4.16 -7.11
N ARG A 149 15.50 -3.06 -7.48
CA ARG A 149 15.61 -1.80 -6.73
C ARG A 149 14.31 -1.27 -6.13
N GLY A 150 13.18 -1.78 -6.54
CA GLY A 150 11.90 -1.27 -6.11
C GLY A 150 11.45 -0.01 -6.85
N THR A 151 10.22 0.38 -6.53
CA THR A 151 9.58 1.59 -7.04
C THR A 151 9.29 2.52 -5.87
N ALA A 152 9.53 3.80 -6.05
CA ALA A 152 9.20 4.82 -5.07
C ALA A 152 8.01 5.65 -5.56
N PHE A 153 7.02 5.80 -4.69
CA PHE A 153 5.85 6.67 -4.91
C PHE A 153 5.95 7.84 -3.95
N VAL A 154 6.20 9.02 -4.47
CA VAL A 154 6.15 10.26 -3.68
C VAL A 154 4.70 10.67 -3.54
N CYS A 155 4.25 10.81 -2.32
CA CYS A 155 2.83 10.97 -2.00
C CYS A 155 2.57 12.13 -1.05
N CYS A 156 1.34 12.65 -1.14
CA CYS A 156 0.75 13.50 -0.13
C CYS A 156 -0.18 12.65 0.73
N PRO A 157 0.03 12.56 2.07
CA PRO A 157 -0.87 11.78 2.92
C PRO A 157 -2.25 12.43 2.98
N SER A 158 -3.30 11.60 3.03
CA SER A 158 -4.66 12.10 3.30
C SER A 158 -4.77 12.68 4.72
N ARG A 159 -5.60 13.68 4.88
CA ARG A 159 -5.91 14.28 6.19
C ARG A 159 -6.78 13.37 7.04
#